data_c387ed7e6abe57b898b31298e87ae6f5
#
_entry.id   c387ed7e6abe57b898b31298e87ae6f5
#
_cell.length_a   1.000
_cell.length_b   1.000
_cell.length_c   1.000
_cell.angle_alpha   90.00
_cell.angle_beta   90.00
_cell.angle_gamma   90.00
#
_symmetry.space_group_name_H-M   'P 1'
#
loop_
_entity.id
_entity.type
_entity.pdbx_description
1 polymer ?
#
loop_
_entity_poly.entity_id
_entity_poly.type
_entity_poly.pdbx_seq_one_letter_code
_entity_poly.pdbx_strand_id
1 'polypeptide(L)'
;MTSDGVSRTIDKAIEKAGVTFLNPSCLLSDNGPCYIASSLKQYLCKEYNIKHIHGKPLQTQTQGKIERYHRSMKNVIKLNHYFCPSELEKAINEWVDYYNEKRFHESLDNLTPKDVYLGQGEKIKKIREIIK
;
A
#
# COMPACT_ATOMS: atom_id res chain seq x y z
N MET A 1 17.51 5.74 -3.93
CA MET A 1 16.45 6.06 -2.95
C MET A 1 17.11 6.39 -1.63
N THR A 2 16.84 7.55 -1.05
CA THR A 2 17.46 8.02 0.21
C THR A 2 16.47 7.83 1.37
N SER A 3 16.97 7.79 2.61
CA SER A 3 16.13 7.71 3.81
C SER A 3 15.13 8.88 3.89
N ASP A 4 15.53 10.07 3.46
CA ASP A 4 14.66 11.26 3.42
C ASP A 4 13.52 11.13 2.42
N GLY A 5 13.78 10.50 1.27
CA GLY A 5 12.74 10.19 0.29
C GLY A 5 11.70 9.21 0.83
N VAL A 6 12.13 8.22 1.60
CA VAL A 6 11.27 7.26 2.28
C VAL A 6 10.41 7.98 3.33
N SER A 7 11.00 8.83 4.17
CA SER A 7 10.28 9.58 5.21
C SER A 7 9.16 10.44 4.61
N ARG A 8 9.46 11.21 3.56
CA ARG A 8 8.44 12.03 2.87
C ARG A 8 7.29 11.19 2.28
N THR A 9 7.59 10.01 1.77
CA THR A 9 6.56 9.11 1.23
C THR A 9 5.68 8.57 2.34
N ILE A 10 6.27 8.23 3.47
CA ILE A 10 5.55 7.76 4.65
C ILE A 10 4.67 8.88 5.22
N ASP A 11 5.17 10.11 5.31
CA ASP A 11 4.38 11.27 5.78
C ASP A 11 3.11 11.47 4.96
N LYS A 12 3.23 11.45 3.63
CA LYS A 12 2.09 11.54 2.71
C LYS A 12 1.10 10.38 2.91
N ALA A 13 1.60 9.17 3.14
CA ALA A 13 0.76 8.00 3.36
C ALA A 13 0.01 8.10 4.70
N ILE A 14 0.67 8.55 5.75
CA ILE A 14 0.09 8.77 7.09
C ILE A 14 -1.01 9.83 7.04
N GLU A 15 -0.73 10.96 6.40
CA GLU A 15 -1.69 12.04 6.21
C GLU A 15 -2.94 11.55 5.46
N LYS A 16 -2.74 10.87 4.33
CA LYS A 16 -3.83 10.32 3.52
C LYS A 16 -4.64 9.25 4.25
N ALA A 17 -4.00 8.43 5.07
CA ALA A 17 -4.64 7.35 5.83
C ALA A 17 -5.29 7.81 7.13
N GLY A 18 -5.03 9.04 7.59
CA GLY A 18 -5.51 9.53 8.88
C GLY A 18 -4.92 8.79 10.07
N VAL A 19 -3.71 8.25 9.94
CA VAL A 19 -3.01 7.57 11.04
C VAL A 19 -2.57 8.60 12.07
N THR A 20 -2.87 8.33 13.34
CA THR A 20 -2.52 9.21 14.45
C THR A 20 -1.61 8.50 15.45
N PHE A 21 -0.94 9.28 16.29
CA PHE A 21 -0.09 8.74 17.36
C PHE A 21 -0.86 7.80 18.32
N LEU A 22 -2.15 8.07 18.54
CA LEU A 22 -3.02 7.25 19.40
C LEU A 22 -3.57 5.99 18.71
N ASN A 23 -3.59 6.00 17.36
CA ASN A 23 -4.01 4.85 16.56
C ASN A 23 -2.93 4.54 15.51
N PRO A 24 -1.76 4.04 15.96
CA PRO A 24 -0.62 3.81 15.08
C PRO A 24 -0.83 2.60 14.18
N SER A 25 -0.25 2.67 13.00
CA SER A 25 -0.10 1.53 12.09
C SER A 25 1.26 0.86 12.25
N CYS A 26 1.45 -0.30 11.62
CA CYS A 26 2.76 -0.94 11.49
C CYS A 26 3.29 -0.73 10.07
N LEU A 27 4.58 -0.42 9.97
CA LEU A 27 5.28 -0.39 8.69
C LEU A 27 6.02 -1.71 8.49
N LEU A 28 5.73 -2.40 7.40
CA LEU A 28 6.46 -3.59 6.96
C LEU A 28 7.35 -3.21 5.77
N SER A 29 8.65 -3.48 5.85
CA SER A 29 9.59 -3.25 4.77
C SER A 29 10.55 -4.43 4.57
N ASP A 30 11.29 -4.39 3.48
CA ASP A 30 12.46 -5.24 3.30
C ASP A 30 13.65 -4.74 4.12
N ASN A 31 14.81 -5.40 3.96
CA ASN A 31 16.06 -5.02 4.59
C ASN A 31 16.91 -4.11 3.70
N GLY A 32 16.29 -3.31 2.85
CA GLY A 32 16.99 -2.32 2.03
C GLY A 32 17.72 -1.27 2.87
N PRO A 33 18.85 -0.73 2.39
CA PRO A 33 19.68 0.22 3.17
C PRO A 33 18.89 1.43 3.69
N CYS A 34 17.91 1.91 2.92
CA CYS A 34 17.06 3.04 3.31
C CYS A 34 16.14 2.72 4.50
N TYR A 35 15.75 1.46 4.66
CA TYR A 35 14.85 1.01 5.71
C TYR A 35 15.57 0.53 6.97
N ILE A 36 16.85 0.13 6.85
CA ILE A 36 17.66 -0.30 8.01
C ILE A 36 18.19 0.91 8.80
N ALA A 37 18.20 2.10 8.19
CA ALA A 37 18.73 3.31 8.82
C ALA A 37 18.06 3.56 10.19
N SER A 38 18.90 3.68 11.23
CA SER A 38 18.45 3.96 12.60
C SER A 38 17.66 5.26 12.70
N SER A 39 17.99 6.25 11.86
CA SER A 39 17.30 7.53 11.76
C SER A 39 15.82 7.36 11.37
N LEU A 40 15.51 6.51 10.41
CA LEU A 40 14.15 6.22 10.00
C LEU A 40 13.35 5.56 11.13
N LYS A 41 13.94 4.57 11.80
CA LYS A 41 13.30 3.88 12.92
C LYS A 41 12.98 4.83 14.07
N GLN A 42 13.93 5.71 14.44
CA GLN A 42 13.72 6.72 15.48
C GLN A 42 12.64 7.72 15.08
N TYR A 43 12.66 8.17 13.85
CA TYR A 43 11.66 9.08 13.30
C TYR A 43 10.24 8.50 13.41
N LEU A 44 10.03 7.29 12.91
CA LEU A 44 8.72 6.62 12.92
C LEU A 44 8.20 6.40 14.35
N CYS A 45 9.09 6.01 15.26
CA CYS A 45 8.71 5.78 16.65
C CYS A 45 8.35 7.07 17.39
N LYS A 46 9.16 8.13 17.22
CA LYS A 46 8.99 9.39 17.95
C LYS A 46 7.82 10.22 17.44
N GLU A 47 7.69 10.34 16.10
CA GLU A 47 6.67 11.22 15.49
C GLU A 47 5.30 10.56 15.41
N TYR A 48 5.23 9.26 15.13
CA TYR A 48 3.98 8.58 14.80
C TYR A 48 3.68 7.33 15.63
N ASN A 49 4.56 6.95 16.55
CA ASN A 49 4.45 5.69 17.31
C ASN A 49 4.31 4.45 16.40
N ILE A 50 4.85 4.50 15.19
CA ILE A 50 4.77 3.42 14.21
C ILE A 50 5.84 2.36 14.53
N LYS A 51 5.40 1.11 14.66
CA LYS A 51 6.28 -0.04 14.76
C LYS A 51 6.80 -0.43 13.38
N HIS A 52 8.12 -0.37 13.21
CA HIS A 52 8.77 -0.81 11.98
C HIS A 52 9.13 -2.30 12.09
N ILE A 53 8.61 -3.09 11.17
CA ILE A 53 8.83 -4.54 11.07
C ILE A 53 9.61 -4.81 9.79
N HIS A 54 10.75 -5.48 9.93
CA HIS A 54 11.56 -5.92 8.79
C HIS A 54 11.20 -7.35 8.39
N GLY A 55 11.14 -7.61 7.09
CA GLY A 55 11.01 -8.96 6.57
C GLY A 55 12.21 -9.82 6.99
N LYS A 56 11.97 -11.09 7.31
CA LYS A 56 13.06 -12.01 7.59
C LYS A 56 13.91 -12.20 6.34
N PRO A 57 15.24 -12.25 6.46
CA PRO A 57 16.11 -12.56 5.34
C PRO A 57 15.67 -13.86 4.65
N LEU A 58 15.68 -13.89 3.33
CA LEU A 58 15.30 -15.04 2.48
C LEU A 58 13.83 -15.50 2.57
N GLN A 59 12.96 -14.77 3.27
CA GLN A 59 11.51 -15.05 3.27
C GLN A 59 10.75 -14.03 2.42
N THR A 60 10.61 -14.32 1.14
CA THR A 60 9.87 -13.49 0.17
C THR A 60 8.35 -13.46 0.41
N GLN A 61 7.82 -14.42 1.17
CA GLN A 61 6.37 -14.53 1.41
C GLN A 61 5.79 -13.33 2.13
N THR A 62 6.56 -12.69 3.02
CA THR A 62 6.12 -11.52 3.80
C THR A 62 5.76 -10.34 2.91
N GLN A 63 6.39 -10.21 1.76
CA GLN A 63 6.19 -9.11 0.81
C GLN A 63 5.43 -9.53 -0.45
N GLY A 64 4.99 -10.77 -0.54
CA GLY A 64 4.34 -11.31 -1.73
C GLY A 64 3.09 -10.54 -2.17
N LYS A 65 2.39 -9.85 -1.27
CA LYS A 65 1.23 -9.01 -1.61
C LYS A 65 1.66 -7.74 -2.35
N ILE A 66 2.68 -7.03 -1.86
CA ILE A 66 3.17 -5.81 -2.51
C ILE A 66 3.88 -6.11 -3.82
N GLU A 67 4.60 -7.22 -3.90
CA GLU A 67 5.22 -7.68 -5.14
C GLU A 67 4.18 -8.00 -6.22
N ARG A 68 3.10 -8.68 -5.86
CA ARG A 68 1.96 -8.96 -6.75
C ARG A 68 1.27 -7.69 -7.22
N TYR A 69 1.10 -6.73 -6.33
CA TYR A 69 0.56 -5.40 -6.64
C TYR A 69 1.44 -4.70 -7.70
N HIS A 70 2.74 -4.62 -7.46
CA HIS A 70 3.68 -4.00 -8.40
C HIS A 70 3.74 -4.74 -9.74
N ARG A 71 3.68 -6.06 -9.74
CA ARG A 71 3.64 -6.87 -10.97
C ARG A 71 2.38 -6.55 -11.78
N SER A 72 1.22 -6.53 -11.15
CA SER A 72 -0.05 -6.19 -11.80
C SER A 72 -0.03 -4.79 -12.39
N MET A 73 0.51 -3.82 -11.67
CA MET A 73 0.66 -2.44 -12.15
C MET A 73 1.60 -2.38 -13.36
N LYS A 74 2.77 -2.99 -13.26
CA LYS A 74 3.76 -2.99 -14.35
C LYS A 74 3.21 -3.63 -15.62
N ASN A 75 2.42 -4.69 -15.51
CA ASN A 75 1.82 -5.35 -16.67
C ASN A 75 0.87 -4.45 -17.45
N VAL A 76 0.16 -3.55 -16.77
CA VAL A 76 -0.74 -2.60 -17.43
C VAL A 76 0.03 -1.38 -17.94
N ILE A 77 0.86 -0.78 -17.10
CA ILE A 77 1.57 0.46 -17.41
C ILE A 77 2.56 0.28 -18.58
N LYS A 78 3.22 -0.87 -18.68
CA LYS A 78 4.18 -1.14 -19.78
C LYS A 78 3.54 -1.33 -21.15
N LEU A 79 2.23 -1.49 -21.24
CA LEU A 79 1.54 -1.67 -22.52
C LEU A 79 1.43 -0.36 -23.31
N ASN A 80 1.56 0.79 -22.66
CA ASN A 80 1.41 2.09 -23.27
C ASN A 80 2.75 2.82 -23.40
N HIS A 81 2.83 3.72 -24.37
CA HIS A 81 3.94 4.66 -24.51
C HIS A 81 3.58 5.99 -23.85
N TYR A 82 4.54 6.54 -23.11
CA TYR A 82 4.39 7.81 -22.40
C TYR A 82 5.41 8.79 -22.94
N PHE A 83 4.95 9.95 -23.42
CA PHE A 83 5.81 10.98 -24.01
C PHE A 83 6.42 11.91 -22.96
N CYS A 84 5.78 12.00 -21.79
CA CYS A 84 6.29 12.81 -20.68
C CYS A 84 6.01 12.14 -19.31
N PRO A 85 6.78 12.49 -18.27
CA PRO A 85 6.60 11.93 -16.94
C PRO A 85 5.21 12.14 -16.34
N SER A 86 4.56 13.25 -16.67
CA SER A 86 3.20 13.56 -16.18
C SER A 86 2.13 12.60 -16.70
N GLU A 87 2.27 12.13 -17.94
CA GLU A 87 1.37 11.11 -18.50
C GLU A 87 1.51 9.78 -17.78
N LEU A 88 2.75 9.39 -17.49
CA LEU A 88 3.03 8.17 -16.72
C LEU A 88 2.47 8.29 -15.29
N GLU A 89 2.66 9.41 -14.63
CA GLU A 89 2.12 9.67 -13.30
C GLU A 89 0.60 9.57 -13.28
N LYS A 90 -0.07 10.18 -14.25
CA LYS A 90 -1.52 10.09 -14.42
C LYS A 90 -1.99 8.65 -14.61
N ALA A 91 -1.33 7.89 -15.49
CA ALA A 91 -1.66 6.49 -15.73
C ALA A 91 -1.48 5.63 -14.47
N ILE A 92 -0.44 5.86 -13.68
CA ILE A 92 -0.23 5.17 -12.41
C ILE A 92 -1.34 5.51 -11.41
N ASN A 93 -1.71 6.78 -11.28
CA ASN A 93 -2.79 7.20 -10.38
C ASN A 93 -4.14 6.58 -10.78
N GLU A 94 -4.49 6.61 -12.05
CA GLU A 94 -5.71 5.98 -12.57
C GLU A 94 -5.73 4.46 -12.30
N TRP A 95 -4.58 3.79 -12.46
CA TRP A 95 -4.46 2.38 -12.16
C TRP A 95 -4.62 2.09 -10.67
N VAL A 96 -4.03 2.91 -9.79
CA VAL A 96 -4.15 2.78 -8.33
C VAL A 96 -5.60 2.95 -7.89
N ASP A 97 -6.31 3.93 -8.44
CA ASP A 97 -7.73 4.15 -8.14
C ASP A 97 -8.58 2.97 -8.61
N TYR A 98 -8.34 2.48 -9.83
CA TYR A 98 -9.01 1.28 -10.33
C TYR A 98 -8.75 0.06 -9.44
N TYR A 99 -7.50 -0.18 -9.06
CA TYR A 99 -7.12 -1.31 -8.23
C TYR A 99 -7.78 -1.29 -6.86
N ASN A 100 -7.84 -0.13 -6.23
CA ASN A 100 -8.36 0.02 -4.88
C ASN A 100 -9.89 0.10 -4.83
N GLU A 101 -10.53 0.70 -5.83
CA GLU A 101 -11.95 1.05 -5.77
C GLU A 101 -12.85 0.18 -6.64
N LYS A 102 -12.30 -0.40 -7.71
CA LYS A 102 -13.11 -1.11 -8.72
C LYS A 102 -12.74 -2.57 -8.89
N ARG A 103 -11.49 -2.94 -8.66
CA ARG A 103 -11.03 -4.31 -8.84
C ARG A 103 -11.44 -5.19 -7.68
N PHE A 104 -12.21 -6.22 -7.97
CA PHE A 104 -12.55 -7.27 -7.01
C PHE A 104 -11.41 -8.28 -6.88
N HIS A 105 -11.17 -8.76 -5.68
CA HIS A 105 -10.14 -9.74 -5.36
C HIS A 105 -10.76 -10.98 -4.73
N GLU A 106 -10.53 -12.14 -5.33
CA GLU A 106 -11.02 -13.42 -4.81
C GLU A 106 -10.53 -13.68 -3.38
N SER A 107 -9.27 -13.36 -3.10
CA SER A 107 -8.68 -13.48 -1.76
C SER A 107 -9.30 -12.54 -0.70
N LEU A 108 -10.14 -11.60 -1.11
CA LEU A 108 -10.90 -10.69 -0.26
C LEU A 108 -12.42 -10.96 -0.35
N ASP A 109 -12.82 -12.19 -0.66
CA ASP A 109 -14.22 -12.57 -0.86
C ASP A 109 -14.92 -11.73 -1.96
N ASN A 110 -14.20 -11.45 -3.05
CA ASN A 110 -14.66 -10.60 -4.14
C ASN A 110 -15.07 -9.17 -3.70
N LEU A 111 -14.34 -8.63 -2.74
CA LEU A 111 -14.42 -7.24 -2.32
C LEU A 111 -13.28 -6.43 -2.94
N THR A 112 -13.44 -5.12 -2.97
CA THR A 112 -12.33 -4.23 -3.31
C THR A 112 -11.43 -3.97 -2.09
N PRO A 113 -10.15 -3.64 -2.28
CA PRO A 113 -9.29 -3.25 -1.17
C PRO A 113 -9.87 -2.09 -0.34
N LYS A 114 -10.55 -1.14 -0.98
CA LYS A 114 -11.22 -0.02 -0.31
C LYS A 114 -12.36 -0.47 0.59
N ASP A 115 -13.19 -1.43 0.14
CA ASP A 115 -14.30 -1.97 0.94
C ASP A 115 -13.80 -2.62 2.22
N VAL A 116 -12.69 -3.36 2.12
CA VAL A 116 -12.05 -4.02 3.27
C VAL A 116 -11.43 -2.99 4.20
N TYR A 117 -10.72 -2.01 3.66
CA TYR A 117 -10.07 -0.95 4.43
C TYR A 117 -11.07 -0.10 5.23
N LEU A 118 -12.22 0.22 4.64
CA LEU A 118 -13.30 0.97 5.29
C LEU A 118 -14.19 0.10 6.20
N GLY A 119 -13.93 -1.20 6.32
CA GLY A 119 -14.71 -2.12 7.14
C GLY A 119 -16.13 -2.37 6.62
N GLN A 120 -16.38 -2.11 5.34
CA GLN A 120 -17.71 -2.29 4.72
C GLN A 120 -17.96 -3.71 4.21
N GLY A 121 -16.94 -4.57 4.23
CA GLY A 121 -17.00 -5.91 3.66
C GLY A 121 -18.16 -6.76 4.14
N GLU A 122 -18.41 -6.79 5.44
CA GLU A 122 -19.51 -7.59 6.02
C GLU A 122 -20.90 -7.10 5.61
N LYS A 123 -21.08 -5.79 5.50
CA LYS A 123 -22.34 -5.20 5.01
C LYS A 123 -22.61 -5.59 3.55
N ILE A 124 -21.59 -5.52 2.70
CA ILE A 124 -21.67 -5.88 1.28
C ILE A 124 -21.99 -7.36 1.11
N LYS A 125 -21.34 -8.25 1.90
CA LYS A 125 -21.62 -9.68 1.89
C LYS A 125 -23.05 -9.99 2.26
N LYS A 126 -23.58 -9.38 3.34
CA LYS A 126 -24.98 -9.54 3.74
C LYS A 126 -25.96 -9.11 2.65
N ILE A 127 -25.70 -7.98 1.99
CA ILE A 127 -26.56 -7.51 0.89
C ILE A 127 -26.54 -8.53 -0.26
N ARG A 128 -25.37 -9.08 -0.61
CA ARG A 128 -25.26 -10.11 -1.65
C ARG A 128 -26.03 -11.39 -1.32
N GLU A 129 -26.07 -11.79 -0.04
CA GLU A 129 -26.84 -12.95 0.40
C GLU A 129 -28.36 -12.72 0.26
N ILE A 130 -28.81 -11.51 0.53
CA ILE A 130 -30.24 -11.16 0.38
C ILE A 130 -30.68 -11.15 -1.09
N ILE A 131 -29.79 -10.77 -2.00
CA ILE A 131 -30.09 -10.68 -3.44
C ILE A 131 -30.08 -12.05 -4.14
N LYS A 132 -29.42 -13.04 -3.55
CA LYS A 132 -29.43 -14.43 -4.04
C LYS A 132 -30.79 -15.07 -3.82
#